data_47292a0f57822cfec24a1745c5b23c28
#
_entry.id   47292a0f57822cfec24a1745c5b23c28
#
_cell.length_a   1.000
_cell.length_b   1.000
_cell.length_c   1.000
_cell.angle_alpha   90.00
_cell.angle_beta   90.00
_cell.angle_gamma   90.00
#
_symmetry.space_group_name_H-M   'P 1'
#
loop_
_entity.id
_entity.type
_entity.pdbx_description
1 polymer ?
#
loop_
_entity_poly.entity_id
_entity_poly.type
_entity_poly.pdbx_seq_one_letter_code
_entity_poly.pdbx_strand_id
1 'polypeptide(L)'
;HAGFTSAQLYALKLGDQPIQLVRRGRVDAWFTTDLEGRHLWDSGPELAMSALLAPLDMYIACSLQCDPQLVTAVHDALEGMRHDGSLQRIVERYVPTR
;
A
#
# COMPACT_ATOMS: atom_id res chain seq x y z
N HIS A 1 12.75 11.74 7.17
CA HIS A 1 11.76 11.21 6.23
C HIS A 1 11.13 12.35 5.44
N ALA A 2 11.54 12.55 4.20
CA ALA A 2 10.95 13.53 3.30
C ALA A 2 10.88 14.95 3.91
N GLY A 3 11.78 15.28 4.81
CA GLY A 3 11.87 16.62 5.42
C GLY A 3 10.97 16.88 6.62
N PHE A 4 10.19 15.89 7.06
CA PHE A 4 9.32 16.07 8.22
C PHE A 4 10.04 15.78 9.52
N THR A 5 9.71 16.56 10.57
CA THR A 5 10.19 16.32 11.93
C THR A 5 9.25 15.36 12.65
N SER A 6 9.73 14.75 13.74
CA SER A 6 8.88 13.85 14.52
C SER A 6 7.66 14.55 15.12
N ALA A 7 7.73 15.84 15.39
CA ALA A 7 6.59 16.59 15.89
C ALA A 7 5.47 16.73 14.85
N GLN A 8 5.80 16.61 13.57
CA GLN A 8 4.84 16.68 12.46
C GLN A 8 4.23 15.33 12.11
N LEU A 9 4.74 14.25 12.70
CA LEU A 9 4.31 12.89 12.37
C LEU A 9 3.43 12.32 13.48
N TYR A 10 2.28 11.80 13.08
CA TYR A 10 1.38 11.08 13.97
C TYR A 10 1.50 9.58 13.67
N ALA A 11 2.02 8.81 14.64
CA ALA A 11 2.13 7.37 14.50
C ALA A 11 0.76 6.73 14.65
N LEU A 12 0.35 5.94 13.65
CA LEU A 12 -0.94 5.24 13.69
C LEU A 12 -0.94 4.20 14.80
N LYS A 13 -2.06 4.11 15.49
CA LYS A 13 -2.29 3.11 16.54
C LYS A 13 -3.13 1.98 15.99
N LEU A 14 -3.10 0.86 16.67
CA LEU A 14 -3.96 -0.27 16.31
C LEU A 14 -5.43 0.17 16.33
N GLY A 15 -6.14 -0.12 15.27
CA GLY A 15 -7.54 0.27 15.11
C GLY A 15 -7.76 1.62 14.46
N ASP A 16 -6.72 2.44 14.28
CA ASP A 16 -6.85 3.71 13.58
C ASP A 16 -7.19 3.45 12.10
N GLN A 17 -8.07 4.30 11.57
CA GLN A 17 -8.38 4.33 10.15
C GLN A 17 -7.86 5.64 9.58
N PRO A 18 -6.69 5.63 8.92
CA PRO A 18 -6.03 6.87 8.49
C PRO A 18 -6.88 7.76 7.61
N ILE A 19 -7.63 7.15 6.70
CA ILE A 19 -8.50 7.91 5.78
C ILE A 19 -9.54 8.72 6.55
N GLN A 20 -10.04 8.18 7.66
CA GLN A 20 -11.02 8.90 8.49
C GLN A 20 -10.36 10.03 9.27
N LEU A 21 -9.11 9.86 9.69
CA LEU A 21 -8.37 10.93 10.37
C LEU A 21 -8.18 12.13 9.45
N VAL A 22 -7.87 11.87 8.18
CA VAL A 22 -7.75 12.94 7.18
C VAL A 22 -9.10 13.61 6.93
N ARG A 23 -10.15 12.82 6.72
CA ARG A 23 -11.48 13.35 6.44
C ARG A 23 -12.03 14.20 7.57
N ARG A 24 -11.69 13.86 8.81
CA ARG A 24 -12.14 14.60 10.00
C ARG A 24 -11.25 15.78 10.35
N GLY A 25 -10.20 16.01 9.57
CA GLY A 25 -9.28 17.12 9.80
C GLY A 25 -8.37 16.95 11.00
N ARG A 26 -8.24 15.73 11.54
CA ARG A 26 -7.35 15.47 12.66
C ARG A 26 -5.89 15.42 12.24
N VAL A 27 -5.64 15.04 11.00
CA VAL A 27 -4.32 15.11 10.37
C VAL A 27 -4.50 15.74 9.00
N ASP A 28 -3.45 16.33 8.47
CA ASP A 28 -3.52 17.03 7.18
C ASP A 28 -3.29 16.09 6.01
N ALA A 29 -2.53 15.03 6.21
CA ALA A 29 -2.18 14.10 5.16
C ALA A 29 -1.90 12.71 5.73
N TRP A 30 -2.01 11.72 4.86
CA TRP A 30 -1.77 10.33 5.20
C TRP A 30 -0.70 9.78 4.26
N PHE A 31 0.38 9.28 4.84
CA PHE A 31 1.48 8.69 4.11
C PHE A 31 1.23 7.18 3.97
N THR A 32 1.06 6.73 2.73
CA THR A 32 0.69 5.34 2.45
C THR A 32 1.29 4.88 1.12
N THR A 33 1.16 3.59 0.82
CA THR A 33 1.47 3.09 -0.51
C THR A 33 0.37 3.52 -1.48
N ASP A 34 0.70 3.64 -2.76
CA ASP A 34 -0.30 4.05 -3.74
C ASP A 34 -1.41 3.01 -3.90
N LEU A 35 -1.09 1.72 -3.80
CA LEU A 35 -2.10 0.66 -3.91
C LEU A 35 -3.10 0.73 -2.75
N GLU A 36 -2.61 0.86 -1.52
CA GLU A 36 -3.48 0.95 -0.36
C GLU A 36 -4.31 2.23 -0.40
N GLY A 37 -3.67 3.36 -0.72
CA GLY A 37 -4.37 4.63 -0.80
C GLY A 37 -5.48 4.60 -1.83
N ARG A 38 -5.21 4.06 -3.02
CA ARG A 38 -6.23 3.97 -4.07
C ARG A 38 -7.34 3.00 -3.72
N HIS A 39 -7.02 1.91 -3.03
CA HIS A 39 -8.02 0.94 -2.61
C HIS A 39 -9.00 1.54 -1.59
N LEU A 40 -8.48 2.31 -0.65
CA LEU A 40 -9.28 2.90 0.42
C LEU A 40 -9.97 4.21 0.03
N TRP A 41 -9.45 4.88 -0.98
CA TRP A 41 -10.03 6.14 -1.45
C TRP A 41 -11.19 5.86 -2.40
N ASP A 42 -12.36 6.30 -2.01
CA ASP A 42 -13.59 6.10 -2.77
C ASP A 42 -13.84 7.18 -3.83
N SER A 43 -12.79 7.89 -4.21
CA SER A 43 -12.85 8.94 -5.25
C SER A 43 -13.66 10.17 -4.86
N GLY A 44 -13.93 10.34 -3.57
CA GLY A 44 -14.58 11.55 -3.10
C GLY A 44 -13.72 12.78 -3.36
N PRO A 45 -14.35 13.94 -3.60
CA PRO A 45 -13.61 15.16 -3.95
C PRO A 45 -12.84 15.76 -2.78
N GLU A 46 -13.08 15.30 -1.57
CA GLU A 46 -12.45 15.84 -0.36
C GLU A 46 -11.01 15.41 -0.16
N LEU A 47 -10.53 14.46 -0.97
CA LEU A 47 -9.15 13.98 -0.88
C LEU A 47 -8.46 14.13 -2.23
N ALA A 48 -7.15 14.31 -2.19
CA ALA A 48 -6.30 14.35 -3.37
C ALA A 48 -5.04 13.53 -3.11
N MET A 49 -4.50 12.92 -4.15
CA MET A 49 -3.26 12.17 -4.08
C MET A 49 -2.12 12.98 -4.65
N SER A 50 -1.02 13.04 -3.92
CA SER A 50 0.20 13.70 -4.41
C SER A 50 0.88 12.84 -5.48
N ALA A 51 1.91 13.38 -6.11
CA ALA A 51 2.84 12.58 -6.89
C ALA A 51 3.51 11.55 -5.98
N LEU A 52 3.95 10.43 -6.56
CA LEU A 52 4.65 9.40 -5.80
C LEU A 52 5.96 9.98 -5.26
N LEU A 53 6.22 9.72 -3.98
CA LEU A 53 7.40 10.26 -3.30
C LEU A 53 8.61 9.36 -3.49
N ALA A 54 8.42 8.04 -3.47
CA ALA A 54 9.51 7.08 -3.60
C ALA A 54 8.95 5.71 -4.01
N PRO A 55 9.73 4.89 -4.74
CA PRO A 55 9.31 3.52 -5.01
C PRO A 55 9.37 2.69 -3.73
N LEU A 56 8.49 1.71 -3.62
CA LEU A 56 8.43 0.79 -2.49
C LEU A 56 8.15 -0.61 -3.01
N ASP A 57 9.06 -1.55 -2.71
CA ASP A 57 8.86 -2.94 -3.04
C ASP A 57 8.00 -3.60 -1.97
N MET A 58 7.09 -4.46 -2.41
CA MET A 58 6.22 -5.21 -1.53
C MET A 58 6.57 -6.69 -1.59
N TYR A 59 6.47 -7.37 -0.47
CA TYR A 59 6.92 -8.75 -0.33
C TYR A 59 5.85 -9.61 0.33
N ILE A 60 5.82 -10.89 -0.03
CA ILE A 60 5.12 -11.90 0.75
C ILE A 60 6.09 -12.39 1.82
N ALA A 61 5.69 -12.28 3.07
CA ALA A 61 6.53 -12.69 4.19
C ALA A 61 6.18 -14.11 4.64
N CYS A 62 7.19 -14.84 5.07
CA CYS A 62 7.06 -16.21 5.56
C CYS A 62 7.75 -16.29 6.92
N SER A 63 7.32 -17.23 7.76
CA SER A 63 7.98 -17.42 9.05
C SER A 63 9.42 -17.90 8.86
N LEU A 64 10.24 -17.73 9.91
CA LEU A 64 11.63 -18.19 9.88
C LEU A 64 11.74 -19.71 9.69
N GLN A 65 10.68 -20.44 9.99
CA GLN A 65 10.61 -21.90 9.86
C GLN A 65 9.93 -22.35 8.58
N CYS A 66 9.65 -21.43 7.68
CA CYS A 66 9.01 -21.74 6.41
C CYS A 66 9.92 -22.62 5.55
N ASP A 67 9.30 -23.61 4.91
CA ASP A 67 10.02 -24.51 4.01
C ASP A 67 10.63 -23.70 2.85
N PRO A 68 11.94 -23.80 2.61
CA PRO A 68 12.56 -23.11 1.48
C PRO A 68 11.96 -23.46 0.12
N GLN A 69 11.44 -24.68 -0.03
CA GLN A 69 10.77 -25.05 -1.28
C GLN A 69 9.47 -24.29 -1.49
N LEU A 70 8.75 -23.96 -0.41
CA LEU A 70 7.57 -23.13 -0.49
C LEU A 70 7.93 -21.72 -0.92
N VAL A 71 9.00 -21.16 -0.38
CA VAL A 71 9.48 -19.82 -0.76
C VAL A 71 9.78 -19.78 -2.25
N THR A 72 10.50 -20.77 -2.76
CA THR A 72 10.83 -20.85 -4.18
C THR A 72 9.57 -21.00 -5.04
N ALA A 73 8.63 -21.85 -4.62
CA ALA A 73 7.38 -22.06 -5.36
C ALA A 73 6.55 -20.80 -5.44
N VAL A 74 6.44 -20.05 -4.35
CA VAL A 74 5.71 -18.78 -4.33
C VAL A 74 6.41 -17.75 -5.20
N HIS A 75 7.73 -17.66 -5.12
CA HIS A 75 8.49 -16.73 -5.95
C HIS A 75 8.28 -17.01 -7.44
N ASP A 76 8.39 -18.27 -7.83
CA ASP A 76 8.19 -18.67 -9.23
C ASP A 76 6.77 -18.42 -9.70
N ALA A 77 5.78 -18.68 -8.84
CA ALA A 77 4.39 -18.41 -9.15
C ALA A 77 4.15 -16.91 -9.38
N LEU A 78 4.70 -16.05 -8.53
CA LEU A 78 4.57 -14.60 -8.69
C LEU A 78 5.24 -14.11 -9.97
N GLU A 79 6.42 -14.63 -10.30
CA GLU A 79 7.09 -14.27 -11.55
C GLU A 79 6.27 -14.70 -12.75
N GLY A 80 5.68 -15.90 -12.71
CA GLY A 80 4.78 -16.36 -13.78
C GLY A 80 3.57 -15.47 -13.93
N MET A 81 2.95 -15.07 -12.82
CA MET A 81 1.80 -14.18 -12.84
C MET A 81 2.14 -12.78 -13.34
N ARG A 82 3.36 -12.34 -13.08
CA ARG A 82 3.84 -11.06 -13.59
C ARG A 82 3.97 -11.11 -15.11
N HIS A 83 4.53 -12.21 -15.63
CA HIS A 83 4.77 -12.38 -17.07
C HIS A 83 3.48 -12.59 -17.87
N ASP A 84 2.49 -13.32 -17.33
CA ASP A 84 1.26 -13.59 -18.06
C ASP A 84 0.17 -12.55 -17.86
N GLY A 85 0.42 -11.52 -17.04
CA GLY A 85 -0.51 -10.44 -16.80
C GLY A 85 -1.59 -10.74 -15.77
N SER A 86 -1.62 -11.93 -15.16
CA SER A 86 -2.66 -12.26 -14.18
C SER A 86 -2.54 -11.44 -12.90
N LEU A 87 -1.30 -11.15 -12.47
CA LEU A 87 -1.09 -10.30 -11.30
C LEU A 87 -1.68 -8.90 -11.52
N GLN A 88 -1.42 -8.32 -12.69
CA GLN A 88 -1.96 -7.01 -13.04
C GLN A 88 -3.49 -7.02 -13.06
N ARG A 89 -4.10 -8.06 -13.59
CA ARG A 89 -5.57 -8.19 -13.62
C ARG A 89 -6.15 -8.27 -12.20
N ILE A 90 -5.48 -8.96 -11.28
CA ILE A 90 -5.92 -9.05 -9.88
C ILE A 90 -5.84 -7.69 -9.22
N VAL A 91 -4.71 -6.99 -9.38
CA VAL A 91 -4.53 -5.64 -8.82
C VAL A 91 -5.64 -4.71 -9.32
N GLU A 92 -5.94 -4.74 -10.60
CA GLU A 92 -6.96 -3.86 -11.19
C GLU A 92 -8.36 -4.11 -10.65
N ARG A 93 -8.65 -5.29 -10.11
CA ARG A 93 -9.94 -5.55 -9.47
C ARG A 93 -10.12 -4.79 -8.17
N TYR A 94 -9.04 -4.54 -7.46
CA TYR A 94 -9.09 -3.96 -6.12
C TYR A 94 -8.64 -2.51 -6.07
N VAL A 95 -7.92 -2.06 -7.09
CA VAL A 95 -7.33 -0.72 -7.13
C VAL A 95 -7.82 -0.02 -8.39
N PRO A 96 -8.67 1.02 -8.24
CA PRO A 96 -9.14 1.77 -9.40
C PRO A 96 -7.98 2.37 -10.19
N THR A 97 -8.09 2.30 -11.51
CA THR A 97 -7.16 2.99 -12.40
C THR A 97 -7.43 4.48 -12.38
N ARG A 98 -6.37 5.28 -12.28
CA ARG A 98 -6.50 6.74 -12.25
C ARG A 98 -5.49 7.39 -13.17
#